data_bf9e3201718f2cf22c2944147c60de0b
#
_entry.id   bf9e3201718f2cf22c2944147c60de0b
#
_cell.length_a   1.000
_cell.length_b   1.000
_cell.length_c   1.000
_cell.angle_alpha   90.00
_cell.angle_beta   90.00
_cell.angle_gamma   90.00
#
_symmetry.space_group_name_H-M   'P 1'
#
loop_
_entity.id
_entity.type
_entity.pdbx_description
1 polymer ?
#
loop_
_entity_poly.entity_id
_entity_poly.type
_entity_poly.pdbx_seq_one_letter_code
_entity_poly.pdbx_strand_id
1 'polypeptide(L)'
;MKRWDMLAITAFITGMLVPIAGQPRLKEWRVNGMLISDSGTVRSLGLTVEDMEALTYGVDEIPGYECRPNPYNGNHTIIGLNGNGDKPTGWLRSHISRGWTNLATGDLLRVDVRVYDKPAGEYERYENYRWGSQVLPKLGSFSGLPVGEECFHYGKTRLWFREGRVVAEVTLLLRREAELADGLFVEALAWGIEYRIRLHPKRLLGMAQKPVTLLVANKPFGQGKVISLAGVTVAPLSTLEPAQVVLETKRTKTEWMVTARRNGQWVKVKAFSWEMETDKGKVKLERPVFPYKGELVVPLRQVAEALGISVQQKGQTIALLPK
;
A
#
# COMPACT_ATOMS: atom_id res chain seq x y z
N MET A 1 37.12 -1.16 24.56
CA MET A 1 35.72 -0.85 24.91
C MET A 1 35.56 -1.04 26.42
N LYS A 2 35.16 0.02 27.12
CA LYS A 2 35.06 0.01 28.58
C LYS A 2 33.78 -0.71 29.01
N ARG A 3 33.86 -1.49 30.11
CA ARG A 3 32.76 -2.28 30.68
C ARG A 3 31.44 -1.50 30.92
N TRP A 4 31.48 -0.19 30.90
CA TRP A 4 30.31 0.69 31.08
C TRP A 4 29.39 0.78 29.89
N ASP A 5 29.90 0.57 28.67
CA ASP A 5 29.09 0.68 27.46
C ASP A 5 28.13 -0.52 27.30
N MET A 6 28.55 -1.69 27.82
CA MET A 6 27.71 -2.87 27.80
C MET A 6 26.58 -2.82 28.83
N LEU A 7 26.81 -2.20 29.98
CA LEU A 7 25.79 -2.01 31.02
C LEU A 7 24.71 -0.99 30.57
N ALA A 8 25.11 0.06 29.84
CA ALA A 8 24.17 1.05 29.32
C ALA A 8 23.25 0.44 28.24
N ILE A 9 23.77 -0.43 27.37
CA ILE A 9 22.97 -1.12 26.33
C ILE A 9 22.02 -2.13 26.99
N THR A 10 22.47 -2.86 28.00
CA THR A 10 21.64 -3.84 28.73
C THR A 10 20.54 -3.11 29.54
N ALA A 11 20.86 -1.98 30.15
CA ALA A 11 19.89 -1.19 30.90
C ALA A 11 18.82 -0.56 29.98
N PHE A 12 19.20 -0.18 28.74
CA PHE A 12 18.25 0.37 27.76
C PHE A 12 17.27 -0.71 27.26
N ILE A 13 17.76 -1.93 27.03
CA ILE A 13 16.91 -3.06 26.62
C ILE A 13 16.02 -3.52 27.78
N THR A 14 16.56 -3.58 29.00
CA THR A 14 15.79 -3.99 30.19
C THR A 14 14.82 -2.89 30.64
N GLY A 15 15.19 -1.63 30.49
CA GLY A 15 14.32 -0.49 30.83
C GLY A 15 13.06 -0.37 29.96
N MET A 16 13.13 -0.84 28.70
CA MET A 16 11.94 -0.94 27.83
C MET A 16 11.00 -2.10 28.19
N LEU A 17 11.48 -3.06 28.99
CA LEU A 17 10.70 -4.24 29.40
C LEU A 17 10.08 -4.11 30.79
N VAL A 18 10.45 -3.08 31.58
CA VAL A 18 9.85 -2.85 32.90
C VAL A 18 8.51 -2.14 32.72
N PRO A 19 7.39 -2.77 33.05
CA PRO A 19 6.08 -2.15 32.92
C PRO A 19 5.92 -1.02 33.95
N ILE A 20 5.71 0.18 33.46
CA ILE A 20 5.24 1.27 34.31
C ILE A 20 3.80 0.94 34.67
N ALA A 21 3.51 0.81 35.96
CA ALA A 21 2.18 0.50 36.45
C ALA A 21 1.17 1.52 35.90
N GLY A 22 0.09 1.04 35.27
CA GLY A 22 -0.98 1.85 34.72
C GLY A 22 -0.88 2.21 33.23
N GLN A 23 0.18 1.85 32.51
CA GLN A 23 0.21 1.99 31.06
C GLN A 23 -0.28 0.71 30.39
N PRO A 24 -1.19 0.80 29.38
CA PRO A 24 -1.53 -0.35 28.58
C PRO A 24 -0.29 -0.83 27.83
N ARG A 25 -0.03 -2.11 27.93
CA ARG A 25 1.14 -2.76 27.33
C ARG A 25 0.81 -3.17 25.89
N LEU A 26 1.82 -3.12 25.04
CA LEU A 26 1.73 -3.74 23.73
C LEU A 26 1.52 -5.23 23.90
N LYS A 27 0.60 -5.79 23.12
CA LYS A 27 0.32 -7.22 23.14
C LYS A 27 1.39 -8.01 22.40
N GLU A 28 1.83 -7.48 21.27
CA GLU A 28 2.84 -8.10 20.42
C GLU A 28 3.64 -7.03 19.69
N TRP A 29 4.94 -7.28 19.56
CA TRP A 29 5.86 -6.47 18.76
C TRP A 29 6.73 -7.37 17.90
N ARG A 30 7.01 -6.94 16.68
CA ARG A 30 8.03 -7.57 15.85
C ARG A 30 9.10 -6.54 15.48
N VAL A 31 10.33 -6.82 15.89
CA VAL A 31 11.51 -6.01 15.60
C VAL A 31 12.55 -6.94 14.97
N ASN A 32 13.10 -6.59 13.82
CA ASN A 32 14.05 -7.44 13.06
C ASN A 32 13.52 -8.86 12.80
N GLY A 33 12.24 -9.02 12.57
CA GLY A 33 11.61 -10.33 12.38
C GLY A 33 11.33 -11.11 13.67
N MET A 34 11.82 -10.68 14.84
CA MET A 34 11.47 -11.28 16.11
C MET A 34 10.14 -10.76 16.62
N LEU A 35 9.27 -11.68 17.02
CA LEU A 35 8.03 -11.39 17.69
C LEU A 35 8.29 -11.24 19.19
N ILE A 36 7.98 -10.06 19.73
CA ILE A 36 8.01 -9.80 21.17
C ILE A 36 6.56 -9.75 21.63
N SER A 37 6.10 -10.75 22.39
CA SER A 37 4.77 -10.73 22.95
C SER A 37 4.74 -10.08 24.32
N ASP A 38 3.67 -9.34 24.58
CA ASP A 38 3.36 -8.74 25.85
C ASP A 38 2.03 -9.36 26.37
N SER A 39 2.05 -9.78 27.62
CA SER A 39 0.87 -10.30 28.32
C SER A 39 -0.13 -9.22 28.74
N GLY A 40 0.12 -7.97 28.37
CA GLY A 40 -0.77 -6.86 28.69
C GLY A 40 -2.12 -7.00 27.98
N THR A 41 -3.16 -6.67 28.68
CA THR A 41 -4.51 -6.85 28.18
C THR A 41 -5.20 -5.60 27.85
N VAL A 42 -6.32 -5.70 27.40
CA VAL A 42 -7.66 -5.24 27.68
C VAL A 42 -8.39 -4.80 26.45
N ARG A 43 -7.75 -4.07 25.52
CA ARG A 43 -8.37 -3.65 24.26
C ARG A 43 -7.56 -4.20 23.09
N SER A 44 -8.24 -4.71 22.08
CA SER A 44 -7.63 -5.25 20.89
C SER A 44 -8.43 -4.87 19.65
N LEU A 45 -7.73 -4.52 18.57
CA LEU A 45 -8.32 -4.33 17.24
C LEU A 45 -8.64 -5.67 16.56
N GLY A 46 -8.20 -6.80 17.15
CA GLY A 46 -8.34 -8.13 16.58
C GLY A 46 -7.51 -8.35 15.30
N LEU A 47 -6.46 -7.54 15.11
CA LEU A 47 -5.52 -7.65 14.01
C LEU A 47 -4.37 -8.57 14.37
N THR A 48 -3.90 -9.36 13.40
CA THR A 48 -2.71 -10.19 13.49
C THR A 48 -1.53 -9.54 12.77
N VAL A 49 -0.34 -10.15 12.91
CA VAL A 49 0.85 -9.74 12.16
C VAL A 49 0.58 -9.86 10.65
N GLU A 50 -0.03 -10.95 10.22
CA GLU A 50 -0.38 -11.23 8.84
C GLU A 50 -1.38 -10.21 8.27
N ASP A 51 -2.36 -9.79 9.09
CA ASP A 51 -3.28 -8.71 8.72
C ASP A 51 -2.51 -7.42 8.42
N MET A 52 -1.53 -7.05 9.26
CA MET A 52 -0.73 -5.84 9.07
C MET A 52 0.22 -5.97 7.87
N GLU A 53 0.85 -7.12 7.68
CA GLU A 53 1.71 -7.39 6.52
C GLU A 53 0.94 -7.30 5.21
N ALA A 54 -0.32 -7.74 5.19
CA ALA A 54 -1.19 -7.67 4.02
C ALA A 54 -1.56 -6.24 3.58
N LEU A 55 -1.39 -5.25 4.45
CA LEU A 55 -1.68 -3.85 4.15
C LEU A 55 -0.54 -3.12 3.44
N THR A 56 0.64 -3.70 3.37
CA THR A 56 1.80 -3.10 2.69
C THR A 56 2.33 -4.01 1.60
N TYR A 57 3.32 -3.53 0.86
CA TYR A 57 4.01 -4.33 -0.15
C TYR A 57 4.85 -5.44 0.48
N GLY A 58 4.91 -6.59 -0.17
CA GLY A 58 5.86 -7.65 0.14
C GLY A 58 7.31 -7.21 -0.08
N VAL A 59 8.25 -7.93 0.50
CA VAL A 59 9.68 -7.58 0.45
C VAL A 59 10.25 -7.53 -0.96
N ASP A 60 9.67 -8.26 -1.90
CA ASP A 60 10.08 -8.41 -3.29
C ASP A 60 9.08 -7.84 -4.31
N GLU A 61 8.01 -7.15 -3.85
CA GLU A 61 6.96 -6.65 -4.75
C GLU A 61 7.33 -5.35 -5.47
N ILE A 62 8.37 -4.63 -5.05
CA ILE A 62 8.76 -3.33 -5.63
C ILE A 62 10.01 -3.51 -6.52
N PRO A 63 9.86 -3.57 -7.86
CA PRO A 63 11.00 -3.73 -8.75
C PRO A 63 12.00 -2.57 -8.63
N GLY A 64 13.28 -2.88 -8.64
CA GLY A 64 14.36 -1.90 -8.47
C GLY A 64 14.68 -1.56 -7.01
N TYR A 65 13.91 -2.13 -6.06
CA TYR A 65 14.10 -1.90 -4.64
C TYR A 65 14.31 -3.22 -3.90
N GLU A 66 15.12 -3.18 -2.87
CA GLU A 66 15.37 -4.32 -1.98
C GLU A 66 15.02 -3.93 -0.54
N CYS A 67 14.24 -4.79 0.12
CA CYS A 67 13.91 -4.64 1.53
C CYS A 67 15.12 -5.04 2.36
N ARG A 68 15.98 -4.09 2.69
CA ARG A 68 17.20 -4.29 3.48
C ARG A 68 17.04 -3.72 4.88
N PRO A 69 17.73 -4.33 5.86
CA PRO A 69 17.84 -3.72 7.17
C PRO A 69 18.42 -2.31 7.07
N ASN A 70 17.80 -1.37 7.76
CA ASN A 70 18.36 -0.03 7.89
C ASN A 70 19.74 -0.15 8.58
N PRO A 71 20.82 0.39 7.99
CA PRO A 71 22.16 0.26 8.56
C PRO A 71 22.30 0.91 9.95
N TYR A 72 21.42 1.85 10.30
CA TYR A 72 21.48 2.53 11.60
C TYR A 72 20.71 1.82 12.71
N ASN A 73 19.63 1.12 12.40
CA ASN A 73 18.79 0.45 13.40
C ASN A 73 18.50 -1.03 13.10
N GLY A 74 19.00 -1.56 12.01
CA GLY A 74 18.85 -2.97 11.64
C GLY A 74 17.44 -3.40 11.23
N ASN A 75 16.46 -2.48 11.27
CA ASN A 75 15.04 -2.80 11.08
C ASN A 75 14.55 -2.37 9.71
N HIS A 76 14.11 -3.31 8.88
CA HIS A 76 13.42 -3.01 7.62
C HIS A 76 11.91 -3.25 7.69
N THR A 77 11.45 -3.96 8.72
CA THR A 77 10.02 -4.10 9.02
C THR A 77 9.81 -4.00 10.52
N ILE A 78 8.91 -3.13 10.94
CA ILE A 78 8.49 -2.95 12.33
C ILE A 78 6.98 -3.11 12.37
N ILE A 79 6.48 -4.02 13.21
CA ILE A 79 5.05 -4.24 13.42
C ILE A 79 4.76 -4.11 14.90
N GLY A 80 3.82 -3.24 15.25
CA GLY A 80 3.28 -3.11 16.59
C GLY A 80 1.77 -3.34 16.58
N LEU A 81 1.30 -4.23 17.46
CA LEU A 81 -0.12 -4.55 17.58
C LEU A 81 -0.68 -4.02 18.89
N ASN A 82 -1.87 -3.41 18.80
CA ASN A 82 -2.64 -2.93 19.95
C ASN A 82 -1.88 -1.97 20.87
N GLY A 83 -0.96 -1.21 20.32
CA GLY A 83 -0.26 -0.16 21.04
C GLY A 83 -1.21 0.96 21.45
N ASN A 84 -0.84 1.72 22.48
CA ASN A 84 -1.50 2.99 22.73
C ASN A 84 -1.27 3.90 21.54
N GLY A 85 -2.35 4.36 20.95
CA GLY A 85 -2.35 5.53 20.13
C GLY A 85 -1.86 6.74 20.95
N ASP A 86 -1.21 7.66 20.27
CA ASP A 86 -0.55 8.80 20.91
C ASP A 86 -1.46 9.54 21.89
N LYS A 87 -0.89 9.92 23.01
CA LYS A 87 -1.56 10.77 24.01
C LYS A 87 -1.96 12.12 23.35
N PRO A 88 -3.15 12.64 23.57
CA PRO A 88 -4.04 12.39 24.71
C PRO A 88 -5.26 11.53 24.42
N THR A 89 -5.38 10.92 23.25
CA THR A 89 -6.66 10.34 22.79
C THR A 89 -7.00 8.96 23.36
N GLY A 90 -6.01 8.24 23.89
CA GLY A 90 -6.19 6.86 24.37
C GLY A 90 -6.69 5.87 23.32
N TRP A 91 -6.52 6.19 22.04
CA TRP A 91 -6.89 5.30 20.93
C TRP A 91 -5.93 4.13 20.81
N LEU A 92 -6.47 2.98 20.49
CA LEU A 92 -5.64 1.85 20.11
C LEU A 92 -5.12 2.02 18.69
N ARG A 93 -3.86 1.66 18.51
CA ARG A 93 -3.20 1.69 17.22
C ARG A 93 -2.39 0.42 16.98
N SER A 94 -2.59 -0.20 15.83
CA SER A 94 -1.65 -1.16 15.26
C SER A 94 -0.93 -0.52 14.08
N HIS A 95 0.35 -0.83 13.88
CA HIS A 95 1.10 -0.25 12.78
C HIS A 95 2.08 -1.22 12.16
N ILE A 96 2.38 -0.99 10.88
CA ILE A 96 3.51 -1.56 10.18
C ILE A 96 4.30 -0.45 9.50
N SER A 97 5.61 -0.49 9.63
CA SER A 97 6.56 0.33 8.90
C SER A 97 7.52 -0.58 8.15
N ARG A 98 7.67 -0.38 6.86
CA ARG A 98 8.60 -1.15 6.02
C ARG A 98 9.40 -0.24 5.12
N GLY A 99 10.70 -0.53 4.98
CA GLY A 99 11.63 0.26 4.18
C GLY A 99 12.31 -0.57 3.11
N TRP A 100 12.63 0.07 2.00
CA TRP A 100 13.38 -0.50 0.87
C TRP A 100 14.46 0.47 0.43
N THR A 101 15.53 -0.06 -0.15
CA THR A 101 16.60 0.70 -0.76
C THR A 101 16.60 0.47 -2.28
N ASN A 102 16.63 1.54 -3.06
CA ASN A 102 16.78 1.45 -4.50
C ASN A 102 18.15 0.87 -4.85
N LEU A 103 18.15 -0.17 -5.69
CA LEU A 103 19.36 -0.92 -6.04
C LEU A 103 20.35 -0.11 -6.88
N ALA A 104 19.87 0.85 -7.67
CA ALA A 104 20.70 1.64 -8.56
C ALA A 104 21.19 2.95 -7.91
N THR A 105 20.30 3.66 -7.18
CA THR A 105 20.58 5.00 -6.67
C THR A 105 20.89 5.04 -5.17
N GLY A 106 20.47 4.01 -4.44
CA GLY A 106 20.55 3.99 -2.97
C GLY A 106 19.51 4.88 -2.28
N ASP A 107 18.52 5.38 -3.01
CA ASP A 107 17.39 6.11 -2.45
C ASP A 107 16.57 5.20 -1.53
N LEU A 108 15.97 5.79 -0.49
CA LEU A 108 15.19 5.03 0.48
C LEU A 108 13.70 5.26 0.25
N LEU A 109 12.95 4.17 0.19
CA LEU A 109 11.50 4.17 0.20
C LEU A 109 11.01 3.64 1.53
N ARG A 110 10.04 4.31 2.13
CA ARG A 110 9.38 3.89 3.36
C ARG A 110 7.87 3.94 3.20
N VAL A 111 7.22 2.91 3.69
CA VAL A 111 5.75 2.82 3.80
C VAL A 111 5.40 2.59 5.26
N ASP A 112 4.55 3.46 5.78
CA ASP A 112 3.97 3.35 7.12
C ASP A 112 2.46 3.19 6.99
N VAL A 113 1.89 2.17 7.63
CA VAL A 113 0.44 1.95 7.69
C VAL A 113 0.02 1.81 9.15
N ARG A 114 -0.96 2.60 9.56
CA ARG A 114 -1.50 2.63 10.91
C ARG A 114 -2.98 2.33 10.88
N VAL A 115 -3.45 1.49 11.76
CA VAL A 115 -4.86 1.14 11.92
C VAL A 115 -5.30 1.54 13.32
N TYR A 116 -6.36 2.32 13.40
CA TYR A 116 -6.90 2.84 14.66
C TYR A 116 -8.21 2.14 15.04
N ASP A 117 -8.60 2.22 16.30
CA ASP A 117 -9.91 1.75 16.78
C ASP A 117 -11.07 2.69 16.38
N LYS A 118 -10.76 3.88 15.89
CA LYS A 118 -11.70 4.91 15.42
C LYS A 118 -11.21 5.52 14.11
N PRO A 119 -12.09 6.17 13.33
CA PRO A 119 -11.65 7.00 12.20
C PRO A 119 -10.68 8.09 12.67
N ALA A 120 -9.49 8.14 12.05
CA ALA A 120 -8.34 8.89 12.56
C ALA A 120 -8.15 10.29 11.91
N GLY A 121 -9.17 10.82 11.21
CA GLY A 121 -9.04 11.94 10.29
C GLY A 121 -8.29 13.18 10.81
N GLU A 122 -8.80 13.83 11.84
CA GLU A 122 -8.26 15.14 12.25
C GLU A 122 -6.97 15.06 13.07
N TYR A 123 -6.81 14.02 13.87
CA TYR A 123 -5.67 13.90 14.77
C TYR A 123 -4.34 13.67 14.02
N GLU A 124 -4.32 12.75 13.07
CA GLU A 124 -3.14 12.48 12.24
C GLU A 124 -2.78 13.70 11.38
N ARG A 125 -3.78 14.42 10.90
CA ARG A 125 -3.62 15.70 10.22
C ARG A 125 -2.91 16.71 11.10
N TYR A 126 -3.35 16.84 12.35
CA TYR A 126 -2.76 17.76 13.34
C TYR A 126 -1.33 17.37 13.70
N GLU A 127 -1.04 16.11 13.93
CA GLU A 127 0.32 15.63 14.23
C GLU A 127 1.29 15.89 13.08
N ASN A 128 0.87 15.65 11.84
CA ASN A 128 1.70 15.97 10.68
C ASN A 128 2.03 17.47 10.58
N TYR A 129 1.15 18.33 11.01
CA TYR A 129 1.42 19.78 11.14
C TYR A 129 2.38 20.10 12.28
N ARG A 130 2.25 19.42 13.40
CA ARG A 130 3.01 19.69 14.62
C ARG A 130 4.48 19.32 14.52
N TRP A 131 4.82 18.27 13.76
CA TRP A 131 6.20 17.81 13.59
C TRP A 131 6.97 18.61 12.55
N GLY A 132 6.44 19.77 12.16
CA GLY A 132 7.23 20.84 11.60
C GLY A 132 8.02 20.48 10.35
N SER A 133 7.38 19.92 9.33
CA SER A 133 7.97 20.09 8.01
C SER A 133 7.88 21.59 7.65
N GLN A 134 8.99 22.21 7.31
CA GLN A 134 9.02 23.59 6.79
C GLN A 134 8.21 23.71 5.47
N VAL A 135 7.73 22.59 4.95
CA VAL A 135 6.91 22.49 3.76
C VAL A 135 5.47 22.23 4.19
N LEU A 136 4.59 23.18 3.95
CA LEU A 136 3.15 23.00 4.17
C LEU A 136 2.61 21.88 3.28
N PRO A 137 1.78 20.96 3.83
CA PRO A 137 1.15 19.94 3.03
C PRO A 137 0.19 20.56 2.03
N LYS A 138 0.16 20.00 0.82
CA LYS A 138 -0.81 20.36 -0.21
C LYS A 138 -1.92 19.31 -0.24
N LEU A 139 -3.16 19.78 -0.20
CA LEU A 139 -4.33 18.92 -0.33
C LEU A 139 -4.35 18.23 -1.69
N GLY A 140 -4.66 16.95 -1.72
CA GLY A 140 -4.70 16.12 -2.92
C GLY A 140 -3.42 15.34 -3.17
N SER A 141 -3.33 14.74 -4.35
CA SER A 141 -2.20 13.94 -4.83
C SER A 141 -1.49 14.62 -5.99
N PHE A 142 -0.41 14.01 -6.48
CA PHE A 142 0.41 14.57 -7.58
C PHE A 142 -0.30 14.53 -8.94
N SER A 143 -1.15 13.54 -9.17
CA SER A 143 -1.98 13.45 -10.38
C SER A 143 -3.26 14.30 -10.31
N GLY A 144 -3.59 14.83 -9.14
CA GLY A 144 -4.85 15.49 -8.84
C GLY A 144 -6.01 14.52 -8.53
N LEU A 145 -5.75 13.21 -8.52
CA LEU A 145 -6.75 12.18 -8.23
C LEU A 145 -6.70 11.83 -6.72
N PRO A 146 -7.82 11.84 -5.99
CA PRO A 146 -7.81 11.56 -4.56
C PRO A 146 -7.47 10.09 -4.29
N VAL A 147 -6.47 9.86 -3.43
CA VAL A 147 -6.16 8.56 -2.84
C VAL A 147 -6.87 8.48 -1.48
N GLY A 148 -7.68 7.46 -1.27
CA GLY A 148 -8.50 7.33 -0.06
C GLY A 148 -9.59 8.40 0.06
N GLU A 149 -10.10 8.59 1.27
CA GLU A 149 -11.09 9.62 1.60
C GLU A 149 -10.45 11.00 1.75
N GLU A 150 -9.20 11.06 2.19
CA GLU A 150 -8.43 12.27 2.39
C GLU A 150 -6.97 12.02 2.07
N CYS A 151 -6.32 12.94 1.36
CA CYS A 151 -4.96 12.78 0.92
C CYS A 151 -4.22 14.12 0.90
N PHE A 152 -2.94 14.08 1.28
CA PHE A 152 -2.03 15.22 1.27
C PHE A 152 -0.68 14.80 0.72
N HIS A 153 0.00 15.71 0.05
CA HIS A 153 1.39 15.49 -0.34
C HIS A 153 2.32 16.58 0.21
N TYR A 154 3.57 16.20 0.45
CA TYR A 154 4.64 17.09 0.92
C TYR A 154 5.78 17.06 -0.11
N GLY A 155 6.05 18.21 -0.70
CA GLY A 155 6.99 18.26 -1.82
C GLY A 155 6.54 17.28 -2.94
N LYS A 156 7.51 16.54 -3.51
CA LYS A 156 7.27 15.53 -4.56
C LYS A 156 7.59 14.10 -4.09
N THR A 157 7.87 13.91 -2.81
CA THR A 157 8.44 12.65 -2.31
C THR A 157 7.67 12.02 -1.16
N ARG A 158 6.59 12.65 -0.73
CA ARG A 158 5.82 12.15 0.41
C ARG A 158 4.33 12.33 0.17
N LEU A 159 3.56 11.26 0.37
CA LEU A 159 2.11 11.27 0.30
C LEU A 159 1.55 10.55 1.53
N TRP A 160 0.58 11.19 2.14
CA TRP A 160 -0.21 10.70 3.25
C TRP A 160 -1.67 10.61 2.83
N PHE A 161 -2.34 9.54 3.19
CA PHE A 161 -3.77 9.40 2.95
C PHE A 161 -4.47 8.63 4.06
N ARG A 162 -5.78 8.83 4.15
CA ARG A 162 -6.67 8.14 5.07
C ARG A 162 -7.77 7.41 4.32
N GLU A 163 -8.07 6.20 4.76
CA GLU A 163 -9.23 5.42 4.32
C GLU A 163 -9.88 4.77 5.54
N GLY A 164 -11.05 5.28 5.96
CA GLY A 164 -11.73 4.83 7.19
C GLY A 164 -10.86 4.99 8.43
N ARG A 165 -10.52 3.86 9.06
CA ARG A 165 -9.65 3.79 10.25
C ARG A 165 -8.17 3.62 9.93
N VAL A 166 -7.83 3.57 8.66
CA VAL A 166 -6.45 3.35 8.22
C VAL A 166 -5.84 4.66 7.77
N VAL A 167 -4.64 4.93 8.23
CA VAL A 167 -3.78 6.01 7.76
C VAL A 167 -2.53 5.39 7.16
N ALA A 168 -2.19 5.79 5.97
CA ALA A 168 -0.99 5.35 5.30
C ALA A 168 -0.13 6.54 4.85
N GLU A 169 1.16 6.32 4.89
CA GLU A 169 2.16 7.27 4.44
C GLU A 169 3.21 6.57 3.57
N VAL A 170 3.49 7.15 2.42
CA VAL A 170 4.56 6.73 1.53
C VAL A 170 5.58 7.86 1.44
N THR A 171 6.83 7.56 1.78
CA THR A 171 7.93 8.52 1.78
C THR A 171 9.09 7.99 0.94
N LEU A 172 9.57 8.80 0.00
CA LEU A 172 10.74 8.56 -0.81
C LEU A 172 11.84 9.56 -0.42
N LEU A 173 12.95 9.07 0.09
CA LEU A 173 14.12 9.88 0.46
C LEU A 173 15.15 9.77 -0.65
N LEU A 174 15.27 10.84 -1.43
CA LEU A 174 16.15 10.91 -2.59
C LEU A 174 17.50 11.53 -2.23
N ARG A 175 18.54 11.11 -2.94
CA ARG A 175 19.89 11.72 -2.90
C ARG A 175 20.05 12.84 -3.92
N ARG A 176 19.01 13.16 -4.66
CA ARG A 176 18.92 14.21 -5.69
C ARG A 176 17.68 15.06 -5.49
N GLU A 177 17.54 16.10 -6.25
CA GLU A 177 16.30 16.88 -6.30
C GLU A 177 15.14 16.02 -6.85
N ALA A 178 13.96 16.20 -6.26
CA ALA A 178 12.79 15.44 -6.60
C ALA A 178 12.09 15.97 -7.87
N GLU A 179 11.71 15.08 -8.75
CA GLU A 179 10.95 15.33 -9.97
C GLU A 179 9.47 14.95 -9.84
N LEU A 180 8.65 15.35 -10.80
CA LEU A 180 7.24 14.95 -10.83
C LEU A 180 7.07 13.44 -10.94
N ALA A 181 7.96 12.77 -11.67
CA ALA A 181 7.97 11.31 -11.80
C ALA A 181 8.10 10.60 -10.46
N ASP A 182 8.87 11.15 -9.50
CA ASP A 182 9.00 10.61 -8.15
C ASP A 182 7.67 10.71 -7.39
N GLY A 183 6.97 11.84 -7.53
CA GLY A 183 5.65 12.01 -6.93
C GLY A 183 4.61 11.05 -7.50
N LEU A 184 4.61 10.86 -8.81
CA LEU A 184 3.72 9.90 -9.47
C LEU A 184 4.02 8.44 -9.07
N PHE A 185 5.30 8.13 -8.81
CA PHE A 185 5.69 6.81 -8.27
C PHE A 185 5.21 6.62 -6.83
N VAL A 186 5.40 7.62 -5.96
CA VAL A 186 4.88 7.61 -4.58
C VAL A 186 3.36 7.45 -4.56
N GLU A 187 2.67 8.13 -5.45
CA GLU A 187 1.21 8.03 -5.59
C GLU A 187 0.79 6.66 -6.09
N ALA A 188 1.51 6.07 -7.06
CA ALA A 188 1.21 4.72 -7.54
C ALA A 188 1.33 3.66 -6.42
N LEU A 189 2.32 3.83 -5.54
CA LEU A 189 2.43 3.01 -4.33
C LEU A 189 1.23 3.21 -3.39
N ALA A 190 0.81 4.45 -3.17
CA ALA A 190 -0.33 4.75 -2.31
C ALA A 190 -1.64 4.11 -2.83
N TRP A 191 -1.89 4.14 -4.15
CA TRP A 191 -3.03 3.45 -4.77
C TRP A 191 -3.01 1.94 -4.52
N GLY A 192 -1.84 1.31 -4.60
CA GLY A 192 -1.70 -0.11 -4.29
C GLY A 192 -1.93 -0.43 -2.81
N ILE A 193 -1.63 0.49 -1.89
CA ILE A 193 -1.95 0.36 -0.47
C ILE A 193 -3.46 0.53 -0.25
N GLU A 194 -4.10 1.53 -0.85
CA GLU A 194 -5.55 1.70 -0.79
C GLU A 194 -6.29 0.46 -1.30
N TYR A 195 -5.82 -0.14 -2.41
CA TYR A 195 -6.35 -1.40 -2.91
C TYR A 195 -6.30 -2.51 -1.85
N ARG A 196 -5.17 -2.66 -1.15
CA ARG A 196 -5.02 -3.66 -0.07
C ARG A 196 -5.97 -3.39 1.10
N ILE A 197 -6.11 -2.13 1.51
CA ILE A 197 -7.03 -1.71 2.56
C ILE A 197 -8.47 -2.09 2.18
N ARG A 198 -8.89 -1.80 0.97
CA ARG A 198 -10.25 -2.06 0.48
C ARG A 198 -10.55 -3.55 0.28
N LEU A 199 -9.53 -4.38 0.05
CA LEU A 199 -9.67 -5.84 0.03
C LEU A 199 -9.87 -6.46 1.41
N HIS A 200 -9.52 -5.75 2.49
CA HIS A 200 -9.76 -6.16 3.87
C HIS A 200 -11.10 -5.58 4.37
N PRO A 201 -12.24 -6.22 4.03
CA PRO A 201 -13.53 -5.63 4.29
C PRO A 201 -13.89 -5.67 5.78
N LYS A 202 -14.74 -4.76 6.20
CA LYS A 202 -15.44 -4.68 7.49
C LYS A 202 -14.59 -4.34 8.72
N ARG A 203 -13.48 -5.06 9.00
CA ARG A 203 -12.68 -4.82 10.22
C ARG A 203 -11.92 -3.50 10.17
N LEU A 204 -11.35 -3.16 9.01
CA LEU A 204 -10.47 -2.01 8.86
C LEU A 204 -11.23 -0.74 8.49
N LEU A 205 -12.18 -0.83 7.57
CA LEU A 205 -12.88 0.35 7.05
C LEU A 205 -14.07 0.77 7.90
N GLY A 206 -14.61 -0.13 8.71
CA GLY A 206 -15.86 0.13 9.44
C GLY A 206 -17.10 0.27 8.54
N MET A 207 -16.94 0.13 7.22
CA MET A 207 -18.00 0.26 6.23
C MET A 207 -18.23 -1.05 5.49
N ALA A 208 -19.49 -1.37 5.20
CA ALA A 208 -19.83 -2.46 4.30
C ALA A 208 -19.55 -2.01 2.86
N GLN A 209 -18.43 -2.42 2.28
CA GLN A 209 -18.20 -2.23 0.84
C GLN A 209 -19.15 -3.11 0.05
N LYS A 210 -19.82 -2.53 -0.94
CA LYS A 210 -20.57 -3.31 -1.92
C LYS A 210 -19.59 -4.02 -2.84
N PRO A 211 -19.56 -5.36 -2.87
CA PRO A 211 -18.63 -6.07 -3.74
C PRO A 211 -18.94 -5.76 -5.20
N VAL A 212 -17.92 -5.56 -5.99
CA VAL A 212 -18.03 -5.48 -7.45
C VAL A 212 -18.12 -6.92 -7.98
N THR A 213 -19.17 -7.23 -8.71
CA THR A 213 -19.34 -8.52 -9.39
C THR A 213 -18.77 -8.41 -10.80
N LEU A 214 -17.76 -9.22 -11.11
CA LEU A 214 -17.24 -9.35 -12.45
C LEU A 214 -17.86 -10.57 -13.14
N LEU A 215 -18.43 -10.36 -14.31
CA LEU A 215 -18.90 -11.41 -15.21
C LEU A 215 -17.97 -11.48 -16.43
N VAL A 216 -17.43 -12.64 -16.72
CA VAL A 216 -16.68 -12.89 -17.95
C VAL A 216 -17.44 -13.96 -18.74
N ALA A 217 -17.84 -13.64 -19.98
CA ALA A 217 -18.74 -14.49 -20.76
C ALA A 217 -19.98 -14.95 -19.98
N ASN A 218 -20.60 -14.01 -19.25
CA ASN A 218 -21.79 -14.22 -18.38
C ASN A 218 -21.57 -15.14 -17.17
N LYS A 219 -20.34 -15.52 -16.83
CA LYS A 219 -20.02 -16.30 -15.63
C LYS A 219 -19.33 -15.43 -14.59
N PRO A 220 -19.69 -15.52 -13.30
CA PRO A 220 -18.98 -14.80 -12.24
C PRO A 220 -17.50 -15.21 -12.15
N PHE A 221 -16.62 -14.22 -12.08
CA PHE A 221 -15.19 -14.46 -11.99
C PHE A 221 -14.50 -13.43 -11.07
N GLY A 222 -13.38 -13.82 -10.47
CA GLY A 222 -12.52 -12.90 -9.71
C GLY A 222 -13.17 -12.30 -8.46
N GLN A 223 -14.11 -13.00 -7.81
CA GLN A 223 -14.79 -12.51 -6.63
C GLN A 223 -13.79 -12.11 -5.54
N GLY A 224 -13.96 -10.91 -4.98
CA GLY A 224 -13.15 -10.36 -3.90
C GLY A 224 -11.81 -9.73 -4.33
N LYS A 225 -11.44 -9.77 -5.63
CA LYS A 225 -10.23 -9.09 -6.14
C LYS A 225 -10.55 -7.88 -7.03
N VAL A 226 -11.81 -7.69 -7.39
CA VAL A 226 -12.27 -6.59 -8.24
C VAL A 226 -12.90 -5.53 -7.36
N ILE A 227 -12.35 -4.34 -7.36
CA ILE A 227 -12.84 -3.23 -6.54
C ILE A 227 -12.87 -1.92 -7.33
N SER A 228 -13.60 -0.94 -6.79
CA SER A 228 -13.57 0.43 -7.31
C SER A 228 -12.63 1.29 -6.46
N LEU A 229 -11.66 1.91 -7.10
CA LEU A 229 -10.79 2.95 -6.53
C LEU A 229 -11.19 4.30 -7.09
N ALA A 230 -11.82 5.14 -6.27
CA ALA A 230 -12.33 6.47 -6.66
C ALA A 230 -13.04 6.45 -8.04
N GLY A 231 -14.00 5.53 -8.19
CA GLY A 231 -14.83 5.43 -9.40
C GLY A 231 -14.25 4.56 -10.53
N VAL A 232 -12.97 4.20 -10.49
CA VAL A 232 -12.34 3.34 -11.50
C VAL A 232 -12.26 1.91 -11.00
N THR A 233 -12.79 0.97 -11.78
CA THR A 233 -12.65 -0.45 -11.46
C THR A 233 -11.26 -0.94 -11.77
N VAL A 234 -10.61 -1.52 -10.77
CA VAL A 234 -9.30 -2.15 -10.89
C VAL A 234 -9.38 -3.63 -10.55
N ALA A 235 -8.54 -4.42 -11.21
CA ALA A 235 -8.47 -5.86 -11.01
C ALA A 235 -7.10 -6.41 -11.40
N PRO A 236 -6.70 -7.58 -10.88
CA PRO A 236 -5.56 -8.31 -11.40
C PRO A 236 -5.73 -8.65 -12.88
N LEU A 237 -4.65 -8.62 -13.67
CA LEU A 237 -4.69 -8.94 -15.10
C LEU A 237 -5.20 -10.36 -15.38
N SER A 238 -4.95 -11.31 -14.48
CA SER A 238 -5.46 -12.69 -14.59
C SER A 238 -6.99 -12.76 -14.70
N THR A 239 -7.71 -11.74 -14.29
CA THR A 239 -9.17 -11.67 -14.46
C THR A 239 -9.62 -11.58 -15.92
N LEU A 240 -8.69 -11.33 -16.86
CA LEU A 240 -8.96 -11.29 -18.29
C LEU A 240 -8.72 -12.66 -19.00
N GLU A 241 -8.05 -13.62 -18.35
CA GLU A 241 -7.73 -14.93 -18.94
C GLU A 241 -8.98 -15.69 -19.43
N PRO A 242 -10.13 -15.69 -18.68
CA PRO A 242 -11.34 -16.36 -19.15
C PRO A 242 -11.96 -15.72 -20.41
N ALA A 243 -11.54 -14.49 -20.77
CA ALA A 243 -11.89 -13.85 -22.03
C ALA A 243 -10.89 -14.17 -23.16
N GLN A 244 -10.13 -15.26 -23.04
CA GLN A 244 -9.11 -15.73 -23.99
C GLN A 244 -7.92 -14.75 -24.12
N VAL A 245 -7.58 -14.06 -23.05
CA VAL A 245 -6.37 -13.24 -22.99
C VAL A 245 -5.21 -14.10 -22.54
N VAL A 246 -4.11 -14.08 -23.29
CA VAL A 246 -2.85 -14.74 -22.93
C VAL A 246 -1.95 -13.72 -22.25
N LEU A 247 -1.40 -14.08 -21.09
CA LEU A 247 -0.51 -13.24 -20.30
C LEU A 247 0.93 -13.73 -20.37
N GLU A 248 1.84 -12.86 -20.75
CA GLU A 248 3.28 -13.10 -20.73
C GLU A 248 3.91 -12.17 -19.67
N THR A 249 4.44 -12.75 -18.60
CA THR A 249 5.06 -12.00 -17.51
C THR A 249 6.57 -11.99 -17.65
N LYS A 250 7.18 -10.81 -17.65
CA LYS A 250 8.60 -10.60 -17.48
C LYS A 250 8.84 -9.94 -16.12
N ARG A 251 9.45 -10.67 -15.20
CA ARG A 251 9.82 -10.17 -13.88
C ARG A 251 11.31 -10.36 -13.64
N THR A 252 12.00 -9.27 -13.36
CA THR A 252 13.41 -9.23 -12.98
C THR A 252 13.54 -8.49 -11.64
N LYS A 253 14.75 -8.37 -11.09
CA LYS A 253 14.99 -7.56 -9.90
C LYS A 253 14.64 -6.09 -10.08
N THR A 254 14.77 -5.54 -11.29
CA THR A 254 14.61 -4.12 -11.58
C THR A 254 13.35 -3.78 -12.36
N GLU A 255 12.65 -4.78 -12.90
CA GLU A 255 11.51 -4.56 -13.77
C GLU A 255 10.44 -5.64 -13.60
N TRP A 256 9.19 -5.21 -13.62
CA TRP A 256 8.06 -6.11 -13.67
C TRP A 256 7.06 -5.62 -14.73
N MET A 257 6.92 -6.37 -15.80
CA MET A 257 6.03 -6.10 -16.92
C MET A 257 5.16 -7.31 -17.21
N VAL A 258 3.97 -7.05 -17.74
CA VAL A 258 3.09 -8.07 -18.30
C VAL A 258 2.61 -7.61 -19.67
N THR A 259 2.72 -8.51 -20.66
CA THR A 259 2.11 -8.33 -21.97
C THR A 259 0.87 -9.20 -22.04
N ALA A 260 -0.28 -8.60 -22.26
CA ALA A 260 -1.55 -9.26 -22.47
C ALA A 260 -1.86 -9.26 -23.99
N ARG A 261 -2.25 -10.43 -24.56
CA ARG A 261 -2.52 -10.61 -25.99
C ARG A 261 -3.88 -11.24 -26.21
N ARG A 262 -4.61 -10.76 -27.23
CA ARG A 262 -5.87 -11.33 -27.66
C ARG A 262 -6.18 -10.95 -29.12
N ASN A 263 -6.47 -11.93 -29.97
CA ASN A 263 -6.91 -11.72 -31.36
C ASN A 263 -6.05 -10.72 -32.16
N GLY A 264 -4.72 -10.79 -32.04
CA GLY A 264 -3.79 -9.88 -32.69
C GLY A 264 -3.57 -8.54 -31.99
N GLN A 265 -4.43 -8.14 -31.05
CA GLN A 265 -4.24 -6.96 -30.21
C GLN A 265 -3.33 -7.31 -29.02
N TRP A 266 -2.63 -6.30 -28.53
CA TRP A 266 -1.79 -6.47 -27.35
C TRP A 266 -1.73 -5.21 -26.50
N VAL A 267 -1.54 -5.42 -25.21
CA VAL A 267 -1.30 -4.39 -24.21
C VAL A 267 -0.10 -4.78 -23.38
N LYS A 268 0.81 -3.85 -23.14
CA LYS A 268 1.94 -4.03 -22.25
C LYS A 268 1.86 -3.04 -21.10
N VAL A 269 1.90 -3.53 -19.90
CA VAL A 269 1.85 -2.76 -18.65
C VAL A 269 3.09 -3.01 -17.80
N LYS A 270 3.52 -1.97 -17.06
CA LYS A 270 4.65 -2.02 -16.16
C LYS A 270 4.23 -1.63 -14.76
N ALA A 271 4.78 -2.29 -13.74
CA ALA A 271 4.53 -1.94 -12.35
C ALA A 271 4.83 -0.45 -12.08
N PHE A 272 3.94 0.21 -11.35
CA PHE A 272 3.96 1.63 -10.99
C PHE A 272 3.89 2.61 -12.16
N SER A 273 3.51 2.15 -13.36
CA SER A 273 3.29 3.01 -14.52
C SER A 273 1.89 3.61 -14.52
N TRP A 274 1.80 4.85 -15.00
CA TRP A 274 0.56 5.56 -15.33
C TRP A 274 0.21 5.47 -16.82
N GLU A 275 0.94 4.65 -17.56
CA GLU A 275 0.75 4.45 -18.98
C GLU A 275 0.79 2.95 -19.31
N MET A 276 0.09 2.56 -20.38
CA MET A 276 0.22 1.28 -21.04
C MET A 276 0.66 1.48 -22.49
N GLU A 277 1.38 0.52 -23.04
CA GLU A 277 1.69 0.44 -24.45
C GLU A 277 0.67 -0.48 -25.12
N THR A 278 0.22 -0.14 -26.32
CA THR A 278 -0.71 -0.93 -27.13
C THR A 278 -0.20 -1.01 -28.57
N ASP A 279 -0.84 -1.82 -29.40
CA ASP A 279 -0.64 -1.86 -30.86
C ASP A 279 -0.85 -0.49 -31.55
N LYS A 280 -1.60 0.44 -30.90
CA LYS A 280 -1.92 1.77 -31.40
C LYS A 280 -1.08 2.89 -30.78
N GLY A 281 -0.16 2.56 -29.88
CA GLY A 281 0.70 3.51 -29.18
C GLY A 281 0.49 3.53 -27.67
N LYS A 282 1.01 4.58 -27.01
CA LYS A 282 0.89 4.76 -25.56
C LYS A 282 -0.46 5.34 -25.17
N VAL A 283 -1.03 4.82 -24.09
CA VAL A 283 -2.29 5.26 -23.52
C VAL A 283 -2.10 5.58 -22.05
N LYS A 284 -2.51 6.78 -21.61
CA LYS A 284 -2.52 7.16 -20.21
C LYS A 284 -3.62 6.40 -19.46
N LEU A 285 -3.30 5.87 -18.30
CA LEU A 285 -4.21 5.14 -17.44
C LEU A 285 -4.92 6.08 -16.45
N GLU A 286 -6.16 5.78 -16.13
CA GLU A 286 -6.94 6.49 -15.10
C GLU A 286 -6.45 6.21 -13.69
N ARG A 287 -5.84 5.06 -13.47
CA ARG A 287 -5.14 4.66 -12.24
C ARG A 287 -3.84 3.97 -12.61
N PRO A 288 -2.81 4.06 -11.79
CA PRO A 288 -1.55 3.39 -12.07
C PRO A 288 -1.67 1.88 -11.98
N VAL A 289 -0.72 1.20 -12.61
CA VAL A 289 -0.52 -0.22 -12.43
C VAL A 289 0.25 -0.48 -11.14
N PHE A 290 -0.17 -1.41 -10.32
CA PHE A 290 0.56 -1.75 -9.09
C PHE A 290 0.56 -3.25 -8.80
N PRO A 291 1.60 -3.77 -8.13
CA PRO A 291 1.70 -5.17 -7.75
C PRO A 291 0.75 -5.55 -6.59
N TYR A 292 0.21 -6.76 -6.66
CA TYR A 292 -0.52 -7.39 -5.56
C TYR A 292 -0.40 -8.90 -5.63
N LYS A 293 0.22 -9.52 -4.61
CA LYS A 293 0.34 -10.99 -4.47
C LYS A 293 0.79 -11.71 -5.74
N GLY A 294 1.86 -11.21 -6.37
CA GLY A 294 2.44 -11.84 -7.56
C GLY A 294 1.76 -11.49 -8.88
N GLU A 295 0.77 -10.61 -8.88
CA GLU A 295 0.04 -10.15 -10.06
C GLU A 295 0.15 -8.63 -10.23
N LEU A 296 -0.06 -8.11 -11.44
CA LEU A 296 -0.25 -6.68 -11.67
C LEU A 296 -1.75 -6.36 -11.71
N VAL A 297 -2.14 -5.37 -10.91
CA VAL A 297 -3.49 -4.81 -10.87
C VAL A 297 -3.55 -3.61 -11.81
N VAL A 298 -4.60 -3.52 -12.60
CA VAL A 298 -4.77 -2.53 -13.67
C VAL A 298 -6.17 -1.93 -13.68
N PRO A 299 -6.37 -0.74 -14.29
CA PRO A 299 -7.70 -0.24 -14.66
C PRO A 299 -8.36 -1.19 -15.66
N LEU A 300 -9.30 -1.99 -15.17
CA LEU A 300 -9.84 -3.14 -15.91
C LEU A 300 -10.47 -2.75 -17.25
N ARG A 301 -11.29 -1.68 -17.26
CA ARG A 301 -11.99 -1.23 -18.46
C ARG A 301 -11.02 -0.84 -19.55
N GLN A 302 -10.05 0.03 -19.27
CA GLN A 302 -9.11 0.53 -20.27
C GLN A 302 -8.30 -0.59 -20.91
N VAL A 303 -7.83 -1.55 -20.09
CA VAL A 303 -7.05 -2.69 -20.59
C VAL A 303 -7.92 -3.65 -21.40
N ALA A 304 -9.14 -3.95 -20.94
CA ALA A 304 -10.07 -4.83 -21.65
C ALA A 304 -10.46 -4.25 -23.02
N GLU A 305 -10.83 -2.97 -23.07
CA GLU A 305 -11.20 -2.29 -24.33
C GLU A 305 -10.04 -2.22 -25.31
N ALA A 306 -8.80 -2.01 -24.85
CA ALA A 306 -7.61 -2.04 -25.69
C ALA A 306 -7.33 -3.44 -26.28
N LEU A 307 -7.82 -4.51 -25.65
CA LEU A 307 -7.78 -5.90 -26.13
C LEU A 307 -9.04 -6.28 -26.92
N GLY A 308 -9.89 -5.31 -27.31
CA GLY A 308 -11.11 -5.55 -28.08
C GLY A 308 -12.20 -6.29 -27.29
N ILE A 309 -12.16 -6.23 -25.96
CA ILE A 309 -13.20 -6.77 -25.10
C ILE A 309 -14.18 -5.65 -24.76
N SER A 310 -15.46 -5.87 -25.05
CA SER A 310 -16.50 -4.90 -24.69
C SER A 310 -16.77 -4.96 -23.18
N VAL A 311 -16.82 -3.79 -22.53
CA VAL A 311 -17.08 -3.67 -21.09
C VAL A 311 -18.42 -3.00 -20.86
N GLN A 312 -19.35 -3.73 -20.25
CA GLN A 312 -20.64 -3.19 -19.82
C GLN A 312 -20.70 -3.13 -18.30
N GLN A 313 -21.21 -2.02 -17.78
CA GLN A 313 -21.39 -1.85 -16.35
C GLN A 313 -22.86 -1.54 -16.05
N LYS A 314 -23.44 -2.30 -15.10
CA LYS A 314 -24.77 -2.07 -14.56
C LYS A 314 -24.70 -2.11 -13.02
N GLY A 315 -24.72 -0.93 -12.41
CA GLY A 315 -24.54 -0.80 -10.97
C GLY A 315 -23.17 -1.34 -10.53
N GLN A 316 -23.17 -2.33 -9.65
CA GLN A 316 -21.97 -2.99 -9.14
C GLN A 316 -21.53 -4.20 -10.01
N THR A 317 -22.22 -4.49 -11.08
CA THR A 317 -21.88 -5.59 -11.99
C THR A 317 -21.15 -5.07 -13.22
N ILE A 318 -20.02 -5.66 -13.54
CA ILE A 318 -19.22 -5.41 -14.73
C ILE A 318 -19.21 -6.68 -15.55
N ALA A 319 -19.64 -6.59 -16.81
CA ALA A 319 -19.61 -7.70 -17.74
C ALA A 319 -18.53 -7.46 -18.81
N LEU A 320 -17.62 -8.41 -18.95
CA LEU A 320 -16.67 -8.51 -20.05
C LEU A 320 -17.26 -9.41 -21.11
N LEU A 321 -17.53 -8.82 -22.28
CA LEU A 321 -18.12 -9.51 -23.42
C LEU A 321 -17.06 -9.66 -24.51
N PRO A 322 -16.43 -10.84 -24.64
CA PRO A 322 -15.51 -11.13 -25.73
C PRO A 322 -16.27 -11.02 -27.06
N LYS A 323 -15.78 -10.20 -27.97
CA LYS A 323 -16.26 -10.15 -29.35
C LYS A 323 -15.68 -11.28 -30.16
#